data_3df3a466ec5719eee30f2f4cc1cbf7b5
#
_entry.id   3df3a466ec5719eee30f2f4cc1cbf7b5
#
_cell.length_a   1.000
_cell.length_b   1.000
_cell.length_c   1.000
_cell.angle_alpha   90.00
_cell.angle_beta   90.00
_cell.angle_gamma   90.00
#
_symmetry.space_group_name_H-M   'P 1'
#
loop_
_entity.id
_entity.type
_entity.pdbx_description
1 polymer ?
#
loop_
_entity_poly.entity_id
_entity_poly.type
_entity_poly.pdbx_seq_one_letter_code
_entity_poly.pdbx_strand_id
1 'polypeptide(L)'
;MGTRKATIDHIQITNLGRETLLYPVEWTEEWPIINKGIPSLEVDLTDFPNHSQALSNPQILSKFTDYFINEKLNPEWMTLRHHLDSRLLIENQQLILKGSNLTLKDLSNPSFLAVRQTEHEQTFVVTIDPKKLTTQSRKFGNCCHY
;
A
#
# COMPACT_ATOMS: atom_id res chain seq x y z
N MET A 1 -11.48 -2.13 -12.73
CA MET A 1 -11.20 -1.45 -11.47
C MET A 1 -12.48 -1.34 -10.67
N GLY A 2 -12.43 -1.63 -9.40
CA GLY A 2 -13.55 -1.52 -8.46
C GLY A 2 -13.26 -0.54 -7.34
N THR A 3 -14.24 -0.31 -6.51
CA THR A 3 -14.11 0.53 -5.32
C THR A 3 -14.91 -0.10 -4.20
N ARG A 4 -14.24 -0.50 -3.11
CA ARG A 4 -14.93 -0.88 -1.88
C ARG A 4 -15.40 0.37 -1.16
N LYS A 5 -16.59 0.33 -0.63
CA LYS A 5 -17.19 1.45 0.09
C LYS A 5 -17.58 1.04 1.50
N ALA A 6 -17.29 1.89 2.47
CA ALA A 6 -17.88 1.80 3.80
C ALA A 6 -19.12 2.67 3.87
N THR A 7 -20.10 2.27 4.68
CA THR A 7 -21.30 3.08 4.94
C THR A 7 -21.14 3.73 6.32
N ILE A 8 -21.05 5.06 6.34
CA ILE A 8 -21.01 5.86 7.55
C ILE A 8 -22.18 6.85 7.48
N ASP A 9 -23.05 6.84 8.46
CA ASP A 9 -24.23 7.73 8.55
C ASP A 9 -25.08 7.74 7.25
N HIS A 10 -25.31 6.56 6.66
CA HIS A 10 -26.04 6.36 5.40
C HIS A 10 -25.30 6.89 4.15
N ILE A 11 -24.09 7.41 4.28
CA ILE A 11 -23.26 7.87 3.16
C ILE A 11 -22.26 6.77 2.81
N GLN A 12 -22.17 6.43 1.54
CA GLN A 12 -21.14 5.51 1.04
C GLN A 12 -19.87 6.28 0.71
N ILE A 13 -18.81 6.01 1.45
CA ILE A 13 -17.50 6.62 1.28
C ILE A 13 -16.43 5.57 1.00
N THR A 14 -15.33 5.98 0.43
CA THR A 14 -14.12 5.17 0.32
C THR A 14 -12.89 6.03 0.51
N ASN A 15 -11.94 5.52 1.30
CA ASN A 15 -10.60 6.07 1.47
C ASN A 15 -9.52 5.20 0.82
N LEU A 16 -9.91 4.08 0.20
CA LEU A 16 -8.99 3.16 -0.48
C LEU A 16 -8.76 3.52 -1.94
N GLY A 17 -9.63 4.37 -2.51
CA GLY A 17 -9.61 4.73 -3.91
C GLY A 17 -10.06 3.59 -4.83
N ARG A 18 -9.48 3.55 -6.04
CA ARG A 18 -9.76 2.49 -7.02
C ARG A 18 -8.83 1.31 -6.79
N GLU A 19 -9.41 0.13 -6.80
CA GLU A 19 -8.71 -1.13 -6.61
C GLU A 19 -8.65 -1.91 -7.91
N THR A 20 -7.56 -2.61 -8.14
CA THR A 20 -7.42 -3.53 -9.26
C THR A 20 -8.13 -4.84 -8.93
N LEU A 21 -8.95 -5.31 -9.84
CA LEU A 21 -9.66 -6.58 -9.72
C LEU A 21 -9.09 -7.56 -10.76
N LEU A 22 -8.94 -8.80 -10.36
CA LEU A 22 -8.52 -9.90 -11.22
C LEU A 22 -9.74 -10.78 -11.49
N TYR A 23 -10.09 -10.96 -12.75
CA TYR A 23 -11.20 -11.80 -13.17
C TYR A 23 -10.78 -12.79 -14.25
N PRO A 24 -11.39 -13.97 -14.32
CA PRO A 24 -11.27 -14.85 -15.45
C PRO A 24 -11.86 -14.19 -16.70
N VAL A 25 -11.24 -14.45 -17.83
CA VAL A 25 -11.69 -13.97 -19.14
C VAL A 25 -11.95 -15.18 -20.04
N GLU A 26 -13.17 -15.27 -20.55
CA GLU A 26 -13.57 -16.22 -21.57
C GLU A 26 -13.53 -15.55 -22.92
N TRP A 27 -12.79 -16.11 -23.88
CA TRP A 27 -12.68 -15.59 -25.22
C TRP A 27 -13.73 -16.23 -26.11
N THR A 28 -14.64 -15.44 -26.64
CA THR A 28 -15.56 -15.83 -27.70
C THR A 28 -15.00 -15.39 -29.04
N GLU A 29 -15.65 -15.79 -30.13
CA GLU A 29 -15.22 -15.37 -31.49
C GLU A 29 -15.28 -13.86 -31.70
N GLU A 30 -16.17 -13.15 -30.97
CA GLU A 30 -16.38 -11.72 -31.15
C GLU A 30 -15.78 -10.86 -30.04
N TRP A 31 -15.95 -11.27 -28.77
CA TRP A 31 -15.56 -10.46 -27.60
C TRP A 31 -15.02 -11.27 -26.43
N PRO A 32 -14.09 -10.70 -25.63
CA PRO A 32 -13.75 -11.26 -24.32
C PRO A 32 -14.90 -11.01 -23.34
N ILE A 33 -15.38 -12.07 -22.69
CA ILE A 33 -16.36 -12.00 -21.61
C ILE A 33 -15.59 -12.07 -20.28
N ILE A 34 -15.67 -11.00 -19.50
CA ILE A 34 -14.99 -10.89 -18.21
C ILE A 34 -15.93 -11.36 -17.11
N ASN A 35 -15.52 -12.37 -16.34
CA ASN A 35 -16.28 -12.91 -15.21
C ASN A 35 -17.76 -13.21 -15.56
N LYS A 36 -17.99 -13.85 -16.70
CA LYS A 36 -19.34 -14.18 -17.22
C LYS A 36 -20.27 -12.97 -17.34
N GLY A 37 -19.70 -11.77 -17.52
CA GLY A 37 -20.46 -10.51 -17.63
C GLY A 37 -20.95 -9.93 -16.29
N ILE A 38 -20.58 -10.50 -15.15
CA ILE A 38 -21.06 -10.09 -13.83
C ILE A 38 -19.92 -9.53 -12.99
N PRO A 39 -19.95 -8.25 -12.58
CA PRO A 39 -19.00 -7.74 -11.59
C PRO A 39 -19.30 -8.39 -10.23
N SER A 40 -18.30 -9.02 -9.62
CA SER A 40 -18.41 -9.70 -8.34
C SER A 40 -17.19 -9.39 -7.47
N LEU A 41 -17.35 -9.41 -6.14
CA LEU A 41 -16.24 -9.39 -5.20
C LEU A 41 -15.63 -10.78 -5.00
N GLU A 42 -16.38 -11.82 -5.36
CA GLU A 42 -15.94 -13.20 -5.29
C GLU A 42 -15.64 -13.69 -6.71
N VAL A 43 -14.49 -14.31 -6.87
CA VAL A 43 -14.02 -14.85 -8.15
C VAL A 43 -13.66 -16.31 -7.95
N ASP A 44 -14.19 -17.16 -8.83
CA ASP A 44 -13.79 -18.57 -8.89
C ASP A 44 -12.41 -18.66 -9.55
N LEU A 45 -11.44 -19.16 -8.79
CA LEU A 45 -10.06 -19.34 -9.24
C LEU A 45 -9.71 -20.83 -9.40
N THR A 46 -10.69 -21.72 -9.44
CA THR A 46 -10.47 -23.17 -9.47
C THR A 46 -9.61 -23.61 -10.65
N ASP A 47 -9.75 -22.95 -11.79
CA ASP A 47 -9.00 -23.26 -13.01
C ASP A 47 -7.60 -22.60 -13.07
N PHE A 48 -7.23 -21.79 -12.07
CA PHE A 48 -5.92 -21.15 -12.03
C PHE A 48 -4.89 -22.03 -11.33
N PRO A 49 -3.74 -22.29 -11.96
CA PRO A 49 -2.69 -23.09 -11.34
C PRO A 49 -2.17 -22.41 -10.06
N ASN A 50 -1.88 -23.21 -9.04
CA ASN A 50 -1.34 -22.78 -7.75
C ASN A 50 -2.24 -21.90 -6.88
N HIS A 51 -3.52 -21.67 -7.24
CA HIS A 51 -4.41 -20.89 -6.40
C HIS A 51 -4.62 -21.52 -5.02
N SER A 52 -4.66 -22.86 -4.94
CA SER A 52 -4.81 -23.60 -3.68
C SER A 52 -3.68 -23.30 -2.69
N GLN A 53 -2.46 -23.10 -3.17
CA GLN A 53 -1.32 -22.72 -2.33
C GLN A 53 -1.47 -21.28 -1.82
N ALA A 54 -1.96 -20.36 -2.63
CA ALA A 54 -2.23 -19.00 -2.24
C ALA A 54 -3.38 -18.90 -1.21
N LEU A 55 -4.43 -19.73 -1.36
CA LEU A 55 -5.55 -19.78 -0.43
C LEU A 55 -5.21 -20.47 0.89
N SER A 56 -4.34 -21.49 0.86
CA SER A 56 -3.93 -22.21 2.09
C SER A 56 -2.99 -21.38 2.97
N ASN A 57 -2.37 -20.37 2.42
CA ASN A 57 -1.57 -19.39 3.16
C ASN A 57 -2.04 -17.97 2.85
N PRO A 58 -3.26 -17.61 3.28
CA PRO A 58 -3.76 -16.26 3.09
C PRO A 58 -2.91 -15.33 3.95
N GLN A 59 -1.83 -14.84 3.39
CA GLN A 59 -1.20 -13.62 3.89
C GLN A 59 -2.13 -12.44 3.53
N ILE A 60 -3.35 -12.50 4.06
CA ILE A 60 -4.10 -11.29 4.28
C ILE A 60 -3.23 -10.54 5.27
N LEU A 61 -2.53 -9.53 4.79
CA LEU A 61 -1.73 -8.66 5.63
C LEU A 61 -2.68 -7.83 6.52
N SER A 62 -3.36 -8.52 7.42
CA SER A 62 -4.11 -7.87 8.50
C SER A 62 -3.17 -7.08 9.40
N LYS A 63 -1.87 -7.40 9.36
CA LYS A 63 -0.84 -6.72 10.12
C LYS A 63 0.49 -6.78 9.38
N PHE A 64 0.99 -5.64 8.97
CA PHE A 64 2.36 -5.46 8.51
C PHE A 64 3.23 -4.96 9.66
N THR A 65 4.38 -5.59 9.87
CA THR A 65 5.37 -5.15 10.86
C THR A 65 6.74 -5.29 10.24
N ASP A 66 7.55 -4.24 10.30
CA ASP A 66 8.92 -4.24 9.82
C ASP A 66 9.87 -3.79 10.93
N TYR A 67 10.83 -4.63 11.25
CA TYR A 67 11.90 -4.36 12.23
C TYR A 67 13.20 -3.98 11.56
N PHE A 68 13.21 -3.80 10.24
CA PHE A 68 14.37 -3.39 9.44
C PHE A 68 15.58 -4.29 9.64
N ILE A 69 15.37 -5.59 9.77
CA ILE A 69 16.44 -6.58 9.96
C ILE A 69 17.29 -6.73 8.71
N ASN A 70 16.65 -6.62 7.54
CA ASN A 70 17.30 -6.71 6.25
C ASN A 70 17.83 -5.35 5.80
N GLU A 71 18.96 -5.33 5.12
CA GLU A 71 19.53 -4.10 4.53
C GLU A 71 18.67 -3.54 3.38
N LYS A 72 17.77 -4.35 2.86
CA LYS A 72 16.83 -3.94 1.80
C LYS A 72 15.47 -3.62 2.39
N LEU A 73 14.88 -2.56 1.87
CA LEU A 73 13.52 -2.17 2.21
C LEU A 73 12.54 -3.27 1.80
N ASN A 74 11.60 -3.59 2.68
CA ASN A 74 10.53 -4.53 2.36
C ASN A 74 9.69 -4.00 1.19
N PRO A 75 9.28 -4.82 0.22
CA PRO A 75 8.48 -4.42 -0.93
C PRO A 75 7.14 -3.75 -0.62
N GLU A 76 6.61 -3.92 0.59
CA GLU A 76 5.38 -3.23 1.03
C GLU A 76 5.57 -1.73 1.23
N TRP A 77 6.83 -1.28 1.40
CA TRP A 77 7.12 0.13 1.51
C TRP A 77 7.09 0.81 0.13
N MET A 78 6.47 1.96 0.09
CA MET A 78 6.35 2.76 -1.11
C MET A 78 6.94 4.15 -0.93
N THR A 79 7.55 4.64 -1.98
CA THR A 79 8.02 6.02 -2.09
C THR A 79 7.13 6.79 -3.07
N LEU A 80 7.14 8.10 -2.99
CA LEU A 80 6.39 8.94 -3.91
C LEU A 80 7.24 9.24 -5.15
N ARG A 81 6.76 8.83 -6.33
CA ARG A 81 7.31 9.07 -7.67
C ARG A 81 8.60 8.30 -7.99
N HIS A 82 9.65 8.43 -7.19
CA HIS A 82 10.96 7.82 -7.43
C HIS A 82 11.57 7.25 -6.16
N HIS A 83 12.54 6.38 -6.29
CA HIS A 83 13.31 5.86 -5.18
C HIS A 83 14.04 6.96 -4.42
N LEU A 84 14.27 6.77 -3.13
CA LEU A 84 14.90 7.76 -2.26
C LEU A 84 16.43 7.72 -2.27
N ASP A 85 17.02 6.71 -2.91
CA ASP A 85 18.47 6.51 -3.04
C ASP A 85 19.21 6.73 -1.71
N SER A 86 20.20 7.62 -1.71
CA SER A 86 21.02 7.93 -0.52
C SER A 86 20.29 8.61 0.64
N ARG A 87 19.01 8.94 0.47
CA ARG A 87 18.19 9.53 1.55
C ARG A 87 17.52 8.50 2.44
N LEU A 88 17.52 7.24 2.05
CA LEU A 88 17.00 6.14 2.83
C LEU A 88 18.13 5.15 3.10
N LEU A 89 18.36 4.85 4.36
CA LEU A 89 19.34 3.87 4.81
C LEU A 89 18.73 2.95 5.85
N ILE A 90 19.15 1.70 5.84
CA ILE A 90 18.80 0.74 6.89
C ILE A 90 20.10 0.31 7.54
N GLU A 91 20.25 0.67 8.81
CA GLU A 91 21.43 0.34 9.60
C GLU A 91 21.03 -0.01 11.05
N ASN A 92 21.66 -1.02 11.61
CA ASN A 92 21.42 -1.43 13.00
C ASN A 92 19.93 -1.66 13.32
N GLN A 93 19.20 -2.28 12.41
CA GLN A 93 17.75 -2.52 12.53
C GLN A 93 16.93 -1.22 12.69
N GLN A 94 17.40 -0.15 12.09
CA GLN A 94 16.73 1.14 12.08
C GLN A 94 16.65 1.67 10.67
N LEU A 95 15.49 2.23 10.35
CA LEU A 95 15.30 3.00 9.11
C LEU A 95 15.71 4.44 9.38
N ILE A 96 16.62 4.96 8.58
CA ILE A 96 17.06 6.35 8.59
C ILE A 96 16.52 7.02 7.33
N LEU A 97 15.64 7.98 7.52
CA LEU A 97 15.08 8.78 6.45
C LEU A 97 15.60 10.22 6.56
N LYS A 98 16.47 10.61 5.62
CA LYS A 98 16.98 11.99 5.55
C LYS A 98 15.90 12.90 4.98
N GLY A 99 15.57 13.97 5.70
CA GLY A 99 14.60 14.96 5.26
C GLY A 99 15.06 15.70 3.99
N SER A 100 14.10 16.29 3.29
CA SER A 100 14.33 17.20 2.15
C SER A 100 13.58 18.50 2.38
N ASN A 101 13.92 19.54 1.61
CA ASN A 101 13.18 20.81 1.61
C ASN A 101 11.88 20.73 0.80
N LEU A 102 11.66 19.62 0.12
CA LEU A 102 10.49 19.40 -0.73
C LEU A 102 9.28 18.98 0.11
N THR A 103 8.12 19.39 -0.32
CA THR A 103 6.82 19.02 0.24
C THR A 103 6.12 18.01 -0.66
N LEU A 104 5.03 17.42 -0.19
CA LEU A 104 4.22 16.50 -1.00
C LEU A 104 3.54 17.18 -2.20
N LYS A 105 3.43 18.52 -2.17
CA LYS A 105 2.87 19.32 -3.27
C LYS A 105 3.87 19.54 -4.41
N ASP A 106 5.15 19.39 -4.14
CA ASP A 106 6.18 19.56 -5.15
C ASP A 106 6.16 18.37 -6.12
N LEU A 107 6.38 18.64 -7.40
CA LEU A 107 6.48 17.60 -8.44
C LEU A 107 7.78 16.78 -8.34
N SER A 108 8.76 17.29 -7.61
CA SER A 108 10.01 16.61 -7.34
C SER A 108 9.83 15.46 -6.34
N ASN A 109 10.91 14.79 -5.99
CA ASN A 109 10.93 13.61 -5.13
C ASN A 109 11.13 13.97 -3.64
N PRO A 110 10.09 14.22 -2.84
CA PRO A 110 10.21 14.50 -1.43
C PRO A 110 10.66 13.24 -0.65
N SER A 111 11.19 13.44 0.56
CA SER A 111 11.48 12.32 1.45
C SER A 111 10.19 11.82 2.07
N PHE A 112 9.61 10.81 1.44
CA PHE A 112 8.33 10.21 1.80
C PHE A 112 8.44 8.69 1.74
N LEU A 113 7.94 8.04 2.77
CA LEU A 113 7.84 6.59 2.86
C LEU A 113 6.47 6.23 3.44
N ALA A 114 5.80 5.29 2.80
CA ALA A 114 4.45 4.89 3.20
C ALA A 114 4.23 3.39 2.98
N VAL A 115 3.22 2.87 3.63
CA VAL A 115 2.62 1.56 3.36
C VAL A 115 1.21 1.81 2.87
N ARG A 116 0.76 1.00 1.92
CA ARG A 116 -0.58 1.13 1.36
C ARG A 116 -1.63 0.79 2.43
N GLN A 117 -2.61 1.64 2.56
CA GLN A 117 -3.81 1.32 3.33
C GLN A 117 -4.63 0.28 2.54
N THR A 118 -4.98 -0.82 3.19
CA THR A 118 -5.71 -1.94 2.60
C THR A 118 -7.12 -2.09 3.17
N GLU A 119 -7.37 -1.51 4.33
CA GLU A 119 -8.67 -1.56 5.00
C GLU A 119 -9.20 -0.15 5.26
N HIS A 120 -10.52 -0.02 5.39
CA HIS A 120 -11.16 1.27 5.70
C HIS A 120 -10.70 1.84 7.04
N GLU A 121 -10.46 0.96 8.02
CA GLU A 121 -9.91 1.30 9.32
C GLU A 121 -8.56 0.62 9.49
N GLN A 122 -7.52 1.40 9.71
CA GLN A 122 -6.17 0.89 9.89
C GLN A 122 -5.40 1.74 10.90
N THR A 123 -4.67 1.08 11.78
CA THR A 123 -3.78 1.75 12.74
C THR A 123 -2.34 1.64 12.27
N PHE A 124 -1.66 2.77 12.19
CA PHE A 124 -0.25 2.85 11.86
C PHE A 124 0.56 3.30 13.07
N VAL A 125 1.52 2.49 13.50
CA VAL A 125 2.36 2.76 14.66
C VAL A 125 3.82 2.81 14.25
N VAL A 126 4.52 3.88 14.61
CA VAL A 126 5.94 4.08 14.33
C VAL A 126 6.66 4.43 15.62
N THR A 127 7.77 3.75 15.89
CA THR A 127 8.69 4.11 16.96
C THR A 127 9.82 4.98 16.41
N ILE A 128 9.98 6.18 16.95
CA ILE A 128 10.97 7.15 16.50
C ILE A 128 11.99 7.39 17.62
N ASP A 129 13.29 7.41 17.28
CA ASP A 129 14.33 7.84 18.21
C ASP A 129 14.44 9.39 18.21
N PRO A 130 13.97 10.09 19.25
CA PRO A 130 13.97 11.54 19.28
C PRO A 130 15.37 12.16 19.35
N LYS A 131 16.37 11.41 19.81
CA LYS A 131 17.76 11.91 19.93
C LYS A 131 18.43 12.14 18.57
N LYS A 132 17.90 11.50 17.53
CA LYS A 132 18.37 11.66 16.14
C LYS A 132 17.63 12.72 15.35
N LEU A 133 16.63 13.36 15.94
CA LEU A 133 15.93 14.48 15.33
C LEU A 133 16.81 15.72 15.42
N THR A 134 17.36 16.15 14.31
CA THR A 134 18.08 17.41 14.24
C THR A 134 17.13 18.59 14.40
N THR A 135 17.58 19.67 15.04
CA THR A 135 16.80 20.85 15.46
C THR A 135 16.08 21.63 14.34
N GLN A 136 16.33 21.32 13.10
CA GLN A 136 15.51 21.83 12.00
C GLN A 136 14.26 20.98 11.87
N SER A 137 13.40 21.12 12.85
CA SER A 137 12.16 20.38 13.01
C SER A 137 11.31 20.46 11.76
N ARG A 138 11.05 19.31 11.22
CA ARG A 138 10.14 19.15 10.10
C ARG A 138 8.94 18.35 10.58
N LYS A 139 7.83 18.71 10.07
CA LYS A 139 6.54 18.14 10.46
C LYS A 139 6.53 16.63 10.27
N PHE A 140 6.45 15.90 11.36
CA PHE A 140 6.00 14.52 11.33
C PHE A 140 4.48 14.57 11.31
N GLY A 141 3.87 13.92 10.35
CA GLY A 141 2.43 13.84 10.26
C GLY A 141 2.02 12.52 9.63
N ASN A 142 1.00 11.91 10.20
CA ASN A 142 0.25 10.90 9.47
C ASN A 142 -0.45 11.64 8.33
N CYS A 143 -0.06 11.33 7.09
CA CYS A 143 -0.69 11.91 5.92
C CYS A 143 -1.78 10.92 5.47
N CYS A 144 -3.00 11.12 5.96
CA CYS A 144 -4.16 10.52 5.32
C CYS A 144 -4.58 11.46 4.19
N HIS A 145 -4.36 11.07 2.95
CA HIS A 145 -4.99 11.73 1.81
C HIS A 145 -6.39 11.12 1.64
N TYR A 146 -7.38 11.95 1.89
CA TYR A 146 -8.77 11.67 1.53
C TYR A 146 -9.01 12.01 0.06
#